data_a3b6bf781730540733a1ebaf0b09a7c5
#
_entry.id   a3b6bf781730540733a1ebaf0b09a7c5
#
_cell.length_a   1.000
_cell.length_b   1.000
_cell.length_c   1.000
_cell.angle_alpha   90.00
_cell.angle_beta   90.00
_cell.angle_gamma   90.00
#
_symmetry.space_group_name_H-M   'P 1'
#
loop_
_entity.id
_entity.type
_entity.pdbx_description
1 polymer ?
#
loop_
_entity_poly.entity_id
_entity_poly.type
_entity_poly.pdbx_seq_one_letter_code
_entity_poly.pdbx_strand_id
1 'polypeptide(L)'
;ATSAYSSPQQIAFNEVGRRAITSDPDWNGGDYYGKAPPARGLSLARMVGHITYLSDESMHEKFGRRLQDKAEYSFQMGLDFQVESYLRYHGDNFVKRFDANSYLYITKAIDYFDLAGKGTLAEAFRGAKAKFLVISISSDWLYPPYQSREMAESLASNDLDVSHCEIRSNFGHDAFLLEAGQMNYILNDFLARSSVGDVMDREVVTIGLGASVEDAARLMMVGEVTHLPVIAEDGTLAGIVTAWDVSKAVAMKYTRLWEIMTYQVMTILEGDPIKLAAKRMKDHDISALPVLDEEGKVLGMVTSDGISRLIGICR
;
A
#
# COMPACT_ATOMS: atom_id res chain seq x y z
N ALA A 1 -5.04 -7.66 2.76
CA ALA A 1 -6.35 -8.21 2.44
C ALA A 1 -7.15 -7.15 1.72
N THR A 2 -7.44 -7.40 0.47
CA THR A 2 -8.24 -6.52 -0.39
C THR A 2 -9.41 -7.29 -0.94
N SER A 3 -10.53 -6.61 -1.14
CA SER A 3 -11.65 -7.14 -1.91
C SER A 3 -12.01 -6.17 -3.03
N ALA A 4 -12.67 -6.67 -4.06
CA ALA A 4 -13.12 -5.86 -5.17
C ALA A 4 -14.36 -5.01 -4.83
N TYR A 5 -15.06 -5.36 -3.77
CA TYR A 5 -16.27 -4.69 -3.27
C TYR A 5 -16.49 -5.01 -1.80
N SER A 6 -17.31 -4.20 -1.13
CA SER A 6 -17.77 -4.50 0.22
C SER A 6 -18.91 -5.50 0.20
N SER A 7 -18.71 -6.68 0.80
CA SER A 7 -19.75 -7.70 0.90
C SER A 7 -20.90 -7.25 1.83
N PRO A 8 -22.09 -7.86 1.72
CA PRO A 8 -23.20 -7.59 2.64
C PRO A 8 -22.81 -7.79 4.12
N GLN A 9 -21.93 -8.74 4.43
CA GLN A 9 -21.43 -8.98 5.78
C GLN A 9 -20.59 -7.82 6.29
N GLN A 10 -19.67 -7.31 5.47
CA GLN A 10 -18.82 -6.15 5.80
C GLN A 10 -19.67 -4.90 6.01
N ILE A 11 -20.63 -4.64 5.11
CA ILE A 11 -21.60 -3.53 5.23
C ILE A 11 -22.40 -3.65 6.53
N ALA A 12 -22.84 -4.86 6.90
CA ALA A 12 -23.58 -5.10 8.13
C ALA A 12 -22.74 -4.77 9.38
N PHE A 13 -21.49 -5.19 9.45
CA PHE A 13 -20.59 -4.83 10.56
C PHE A 13 -20.35 -3.32 10.64
N ASN A 14 -20.10 -2.68 9.49
CA ASN A 14 -19.95 -1.23 9.43
C ASN A 14 -21.21 -0.51 9.91
N GLU A 15 -22.40 -0.98 9.53
CA GLU A 15 -23.66 -0.38 9.96
C GLU A 15 -23.87 -0.51 11.47
N VAL A 16 -23.56 -1.66 12.08
CA VAL A 16 -23.62 -1.81 13.54
C VAL A 16 -22.70 -0.81 14.23
N GLY A 17 -21.46 -0.64 13.73
CA GLY A 17 -20.52 0.35 14.27
C GLY A 17 -21.04 1.79 14.14
N ARG A 18 -21.58 2.15 12.97
CA ARG A 18 -22.19 3.48 12.75
C ARG A 18 -23.39 3.72 13.65
N ARG A 19 -24.26 2.72 13.80
CA ARG A 19 -25.42 2.81 14.70
C ARG A 19 -25.00 2.96 16.15
N ALA A 20 -23.94 2.28 16.60
CA ALA A 20 -23.41 2.46 17.94
C ALA A 20 -23.01 3.93 18.18
N ILE A 21 -22.29 4.54 17.24
CA ILE A 21 -21.86 5.95 17.33
C ILE A 21 -23.05 6.90 17.28
N THR A 22 -23.95 6.75 16.31
CA THR A 22 -25.06 7.68 16.11
C THR A 22 -26.15 7.56 17.17
N SER A 23 -26.17 6.47 17.93
CA SER A 23 -27.06 6.28 19.09
C SER A 23 -26.46 6.78 20.41
N ASP A 24 -25.17 7.16 20.42
CA ASP A 24 -24.53 7.77 21.57
C ASP A 24 -25.08 9.22 21.76
N PRO A 25 -25.64 9.58 22.92
CA PRO A 25 -26.16 10.93 23.14
C PRO A 25 -25.11 12.03 22.90
N ASP A 26 -23.84 11.75 23.20
CA ASP A 26 -22.76 12.71 23.06
C ASP A 26 -22.37 12.94 21.58
N TRP A 27 -22.85 12.11 20.63
CA TRP A 27 -22.63 12.34 19.19
C TRP A 27 -23.30 13.64 18.69
N ASN A 28 -24.47 14.00 19.26
CA ASN A 28 -25.15 15.25 19.00
C ASN A 28 -25.30 15.61 17.51
N GLY A 29 -25.70 14.62 16.69
CA GLY A 29 -25.83 14.83 15.22
C GLY A 29 -24.52 15.13 14.50
N GLY A 30 -23.38 14.83 15.09
CA GLY A 30 -22.03 15.13 14.59
C GLY A 30 -21.42 16.43 15.12
N ASP A 31 -22.18 17.23 15.87
CA ASP A 31 -21.73 18.51 16.48
C ASP A 31 -21.25 18.31 17.94
N TYR A 32 -20.14 17.60 18.11
CA TYR A 32 -19.53 17.34 19.43
C TYR A 32 -18.14 17.97 19.60
N TYR A 33 -17.60 18.63 18.59
CA TYR A 33 -16.29 19.29 18.67
C TYR A 33 -16.28 20.40 19.72
N GLY A 34 -15.29 20.34 20.63
CA GLY A 34 -15.25 21.24 21.80
C GLY A 34 -16.15 20.82 22.97
N LYS A 35 -16.81 19.66 22.88
CA LYS A 35 -17.64 19.01 23.92
C LYS A 35 -17.12 17.59 24.17
N ALA A 36 -17.87 16.79 24.93
CA ALA A 36 -17.57 15.37 25.11
C ALA A 36 -17.79 14.60 23.79
N PRO A 37 -16.80 13.80 23.33
CA PRO A 37 -16.98 12.96 22.15
C PRO A 37 -17.90 11.76 22.45
N PRO A 38 -18.53 11.14 21.44
CA PRO A 38 -19.36 9.94 21.59
C PRO A 38 -18.50 8.71 21.90
N ALA A 39 -17.92 8.71 23.10
CA ALA A 39 -16.90 7.75 23.51
C ALA A 39 -17.43 6.33 23.60
N ARG A 40 -18.68 6.17 24.08
CA ARG A 40 -19.32 4.85 24.24
C ARG A 40 -19.61 4.23 22.88
N GLY A 41 -20.19 5.00 21.97
CA GLY A 41 -20.51 4.53 20.62
C GLY A 41 -19.28 4.18 19.82
N LEU A 42 -18.23 5.04 19.86
CA LEU A 42 -16.98 4.81 19.15
C LEU A 42 -16.20 3.61 19.72
N SER A 43 -16.22 3.44 21.06
CA SER A 43 -15.62 2.26 21.71
C SER A 43 -16.31 0.97 21.26
N LEU A 44 -17.66 0.93 21.25
CA LEU A 44 -18.43 -0.22 20.77
C LEU A 44 -18.15 -0.54 19.30
N ALA A 45 -18.10 0.48 18.44
CA ALA A 45 -17.76 0.31 17.03
C ALA A 45 -16.38 -0.35 16.85
N ARG A 46 -15.39 0.05 17.66
CA ARG A 46 -14.06 -0.55 17.65
C ARG A 46 -14.06 -1.99 18.17
N MET A 47 -14.84 -2.30 19.19
CA MET A 47 -14.99 -3.67 19.70
C MET A 47 -15.50 -4.61 18.61
N VAL A 48 -16.51 -4.20 17.83
CA VAL A 48 -16.99 -4.96 16.67
C VAL A 48 -15.86 -5.21 15.68
N GLY A 49 -15.06 -4.18 15.34
CA GLY A 49 -13.91 -4.35 14.46
C GLY A 49 -12.91 -5.38 14.99
N HIS A 50 -12.62 -5.40 16.29
CA HIS A 50 -11.71 -6.40 16.87
C HIS A 50 -12.23 -7.83 16.83
N ILE A 51 -13.54 -8.02 16.86
CA ILE A 51 -14.16 -9.35 16.67
C ILE A 51 -13.89 -9.83 15.23
N THR A 52 -14.00 -8.94 14.24
CA THR A 52 -13.86 -9.33 12.83
C THR A 52 -12.42 -9.57 12.38
N TYR A 53 -11.42 -9.12 13.14
CA TYR A 53 -10.00 -9.27 12.80
C TYR A 53 -9.41 -10.64 13.17
N LEU A 54 -10.00 -11.31 14.18
CA LEU A 54 -9.54 -12.61 14.65
C LEU A 54 -10.45 -13.72 14.12
N SER A 55 -9.87 -14.88 13.82
CA SER A 55 -10.65 -16.08 13.54
C SER A 55 -11.22 -16.68 14.84
N ASP A 56 -12.15 -17.64 14.70
CA ASP A 56 -12.66 -18.41 15.86
C ASP A 56 -11.54 -19.15 16.56
N GLU A 57 -10.66 -19.81 15.79
CA GLU A 57 -9.49 -20.52 16.32
C GLU A 57 -8.56 -19.57 17.09
N SER A 58 -8.25 -18.41 16.53
CA SER A 58 -7.42 -17.40 17.19
C SER A 58 -8.05 -16.89 18.47
N MET A 59 -9.37 -16.66 18.48
CA MET A 59 -10.11 -16.28 19.67
C MET A 59 -10.03 -17.37 20.73
N HIS A 60 -10.22 -18.62 20.32
CA HIS A 60 -10.15 -19.77 21.23
C HIS A 60 -8.76 -19.95 21.83
N GLU A 61 -7.71 -19.92 21.04
CA GLU A 61 -6.32 -20.03 21.50
C GLU A 61 -5.94 -18.88 22.45
N LYS A 62 -6.31 -17.66 22.07
CA LYS A 62 -5.94 -16.44 22.80
C LYS A 62 -6.67 -16.31 24.14
N PHE A 63 -7.95 -16.60 24.18
CA PHE A 63 -8.81 -16.35 25.35
C PHE A 63 -9.43 -17.62 25.93
N GLY A 64 -9.90 -18.54 25.11
CA GLY A 64 -10.73 -19.65 25.53
C GLY A 64 -11.92 -19.16 26.36
N ARG A 65 -12.19 -19.85 27.47
CA ARG A 65 -13.17 -19.41 28.48
C ARG A 65 -12.50 -18.90 29.77
N ARG A 66 -11.27 -18.39 29.66
CA ARG A 66 -10.51 -17.94 30.83
C ARG A 66 -11.15 -16.70 31.47
N LEU A 67 -11.23 -16.74 32.79
CA LEU A 67 -11.71 -15.63 33.60
C LEU A 67 -10.64 -14.54 33.74
N GLN A 68 -11.09 -13.29 33.85
CA GLN A 68 -10.24 -12.14 34.09
C GLN A 68 -10.07 -11.91 35.57
N ASP A 69 -8.89 -12.22 36.10
CA ASP A 69 -8.50 -11.99 37.51
C ASP A 69 -9.51 -12.54 38.55
N LYS A 70 -10.19 -13.66 38.22
CA LYS A 70 -11.20 -14.31 39.05
C LYS A 70 -11.04 -15.81 38.99
N ALA A 71 -11.42 -16.48 40.11
CA ALA A 71 -11.48 -17.94 40.17
C ALA A 71 -12.83 -18.53 39.78
N GLU A 72 -13.91 -17.75 39.95
CA GLU A 72 -15.29 -18.18 39.73
C GLU A 72 -16.11 -17.10 39.01
N TYR A 73 -17.25 -17.52 38.44
CA TYR A 73 -18.19 -16.58 37.80
C TYR A 73 -18.84 -15.65 38.83
N SER A 74 -18.93 -14.37 38.51
CA SER A 74 -19.55 -13.40 39.42
C SER A 74 -21.07 -13.40 39.32
N PHE A 75 -21.66 -13.91 38.23
CA PHE A 75 -23.08 -13.82 37.88
C PHE A 75 -23.65 -12.39 37.94
N GLN A 76 -22.79 -11.38 37.76
CA GLN A 76 -23.12 -9.97 37.72
C GLN A 76 -22.90 -9.39 36.30
N MET A 77 -23.48 -8.20 36.03
CA MET A 77 -23.28 -7.49 34.76
C MET A 77 -21.90 -6.81 34.67
N GLY A 78 -20.88 -7.49 35.16
CA GLY A 78 -19.48 -7.04 35.12
C GLY A 78 -18.66 -7.82 34.11
N LEU A 79 -17.32 -7.61 34.17
CA LEU A 79 -16.36 -8.40 33.39
C LEU A 79 -16.10 -9.73 34.10
N ASP A 80 -16.34 -10.83 33.42
CA ASP A 80 -15.92 -12.15 33.87
C ASP A 80 -14.82 -12.75 33.01
N PHE A 81 -14.87 -12.58 31.69
CA PHE A 81 -13.95 -13.24 30.76
C PHE A 81 -12.85 -12.31 30.24
N GLN A 82 -11.68 -12.89 29.95
CA GLN A 82 -10.54 -12.16 29.40
C GLN A 82 -10.88 -11.48 28.06
N VAL A 83 -11.68 -12.13 27.21
CA VAL A 83 -12.09 -11.55 25.92
C VAL A 83 -12.90 -10.25 26.11
N GLU A 84 -13.72 -10.16 27.15
CA GLU A 84 -14.48 -8.93 27.45
C GLU A 84 -13.55 -7.77 27.82
N SER A 85 -12.54 -8.06 28.67
CA SER A 85 -11.50 -7.10 29.04
C SER A 85 -10.68 -6.64 27.83
N TYR A 86 -10.28 -7.58 26.97
CA TYR A 86 -9.59 -7.29 25.72
C TYR A 86 -10.36 -6.33 24.83
N LEU A 87 -11.66 -6.61 24.59
CA LEU A 87 -12.49 -5.78 23.72
C LEU A 87 -12.65 -4.37 24.30
N ARG A 88 -12.94 -4.24 25.60
CA ARG A 88 -13.07 -2.93 26.27
C ARG A 88 -11.75 -2.15 26.20
N TYR A 89 -10.62 -2.77 26.48
CA TYR A 89 -9.32 -2.12 26.39
C TYR A 89 -9.08 -1.50 25.02
N HIS A 90 -9.36 -2.26 23.96
CA HIS A 90 -9.17 -1.76 22.59
C HIS A 90 -10.17 -0.70 22.19
N GLY A 91 -11.43 -0.81 22.65
CA GLY A 91 -12.45 0.20 22.45
C GLY A 91 -12.05 1.53 23.09
N ASP A 92 -11.70 1.51 24.38
CA ASP A 92 -11.38 2.72 25.16
C ASP A 92 -10.10 3.41 24.68
N ASN A 93 -9.10 2.64 24.26
CA ASN A 93 -7.89 3.22 23.67
C ASN A 93 -8.12 3.82 22.28
N PHE A 94 -9.07 3.30 21.52
CA PHE A 94 -9.41 3.85 20.20
C PHE A 94 -10.02 5.23 20.30
N VAL A 95 -10.89 5.47 21.26
CA VAL A 95 -11.52 6.77 21.52
C VAL A 95 -10.49 7.89 21.75
N LYS A 96 -9.34 7.58 22.31
CA LYS A 96 -8.28 8.57 22.61
C LYS A 96 -7.55 9.08 21.35
N ARG A 97 -7.68 8.38 20.20
CA ARG A 97 -6.87 8.64 19.01
C ARG A 97 -7.64 8.70 17.70
N PHE A 98 -8.95 8.46 17.74
CA PHE A 98 -9.76 8.43 16.53
C PHE A 98 -11.02 9.26 16.67
N ASP A 99 -11.41 9.92 15.59
CA ASP A 99 -12.59 10.78 15.53
C ASP A 99 -13.82 9.99 15.06
N ALA A 100 -14.97 10.17 15.74
CA ALA A 100 -16.17 9.42 15.44
C ALA A 100 -16.80 9.79 14.09
N ASN A 101 -16.81 11.07 13.72
CA ASN A 101 -17.31 11.48 12.41
C ASN A 101 -16.42 10.91 11.28
N SER A 102 -15.10 10.93 11.45
CA SER A 102 -14.17 10.28 10.52
C SER A 102 -14.47 8.79 10.36
N TYR A 103 -14.77 8.07 11.46
CA TYR A 103 -15.18 6.68 11.40
C TYR A 103 -16.46 6.48 10.57
N LEU A 104 -17.48 7.32 10.77
CA LEU A 104 -18.74 7.27 10.02
C LEU A 104 -18.50 7.47 8.52
N TYR A 105 -17.76 8.51 8.14
CA TYR A 105 -17.49 8.82 6.74
C TYR A 105 -16.61 7.76 6.05
N ILE A 106 -15.54 7.31 6.70
CA ILE A 106 -14.64 6.29 6.15
C ILE A 106 -15.38 4.97 5.94
N THR A 107 -16.11 4.47 6.94
CA THR A 107 -16.85 3.21 6.82
C THR A 107 -17.97 3.31 5.78
N LYS A 108 -18.60 4.48 5.64
CA LYS A 108 -19.60 4.69 4.60
C LYS A 108 -18.99 4.74 3.21
N ALA A 109 -17.83 5.35 3.04
CA ALA A 109 -17.10 5.35 1.78
C ALA A 109 -16.64 3.93 1.40
N ILE A 110 -16.19 3.13 2.38
CA ILE A 110 -15.86 1.72 2.18
C ILE A 110 -17.08 0.92 1.71
N ASP A 111 -18.26 1.14 2.30
CA ASP A 111 -19.48 0.44 1.88
C ASP A 111 -19.87 0.71 0.42
N TYR A 112 -19.57 1.92 -0.08
CA TYR A 112 -19.82 2.29 -1.48
C TYR A 112 -18.75 1.81 -2.46
N PHE A 113 -17.65 1.27 -1.95
CA PHE A 113 -16.60 0.77 -2.81
C PHE A 113 -17.07 -0.49 -3.54
N ASP A 114 -17.12 -0.39 -4.86
CA ASP A 114 -17.41 -1.47 -5.78
C ASP A 114 -16.62 -1.23 -7.08
N LEU A 115 -15.60 -2.04 -7.30
CA LEU A 115 -14.73 -1.89 -8.46
C LEU A 115 -15.47 -2.18 -9.78
N ALA A 116 -16.43 -3.11 -9.77
CA ALA A 116 -17.23 -3.43 -10.93
C ALA A 116 -18.26 -2.34 -11.27
N GLY A 117 -18.72 -1.58 -10.28
CA GLY A 117 -19.73 -0.55 -10.46
C GLY A 117 -21.02 -1.11 -11.09
N LYS A 118 -21.36 -0.66 -12.32
CA LYS A 118 -22.53 -1.15 -13.08
C LYS A 118 -22.19 -2.28 -14.08
N GLY A 119 -20.92 -2.64 -14.20
CA GLY A 119 -20.42 -3.66 -15.10
C GLY A 119 -20.02 -4.95 -14.39
N THR A 120 -19.05 -5.63 -14.94
CA THR A 120 -18.44 -6.82 -14.35
C THR A 120 -17.03 -6.49 -13.81
N LEU A 121 -16.55 -7.30 -12.90
CA LEU A 121 -15.18 -7.16 -12.38
C LEU A 121 -14.14 -7.34 -13.51
N ALA A 122 -14.39 -8.24 -14.46
CA ALA A 122 -13.54 -8.40 -15.63
C ALA A 122 -13.48 -7.12 -16.50
N GLU A 123 -14.61 -6.42 -16.66
CA GLU A 123 -14.63 -5.14 -17.38
C GLU A 123 -13.85 -4.04 -16.66
N ALA A 124 -13.87 -4.04 -15.33
CA ALA A 124 -13.11 -3.09 -14.53
C ALA A 124 -11.59 -3.23 -14.72
N PHE A 125 -11.12 -4.44 -14.98
CA PHE A 125 -9.69 -4.71 -15.24
C PHE A 125 -9.28 -4.59 -16.70
N ARG A 126 -10.23 -4.33 -17.61
CA ARG A 126 -9.93 -4.19 -19.05
C ARG A 126 -8.93 -3.07 -19.30
N GLY A 127 -7.81 -3.41 -19.93
CA GLY A 127 -6.76 -2.45 -20.25
C GLY A 127 -5.72 -2.23 -19.13
N ALA A 128 -5.82 -2.91 -18.01
CA ALA A 128 -4.74 -2.99 -17.05
C ALA A 128 -3.49 -3.63 -17.69
N LYS A 129 -2.30 -3.16 -17.29
CA LYS A 129 -1.02 -3.64 -17.85
C LYS A 129 -0.08 -4.15 -16.77
N ALA A 130 -0.46 -4.04 -15.50
CA ALA A 130 0.36 -4.46 -14.38
C ALA A 130 0.37 -5.98 -14.21
N LYS A 131 1.41 -6.50 -13.58
CA LYS A 131 1.40 -7.84 -12.99
C LYS A 131 0.70 -7.77 -11.64
N PHE A 132 -0.04 -8.80 -11.30
CA PHE A 132 -0.85 -8.83 -10.08
C PHE A 132 -0.44 -9.99 -9.18
N LEU A 133 -0.28 -9.70 -7.90
CA LEU A 133 -0.20 -10.70 -6.85
C LEU A 133 -1.39 -10.52 -5.91
N VAL A 134 -2.29 -11.48 -5.92
CA VAL A 134 -3.46 -11.53 -5.04
C VAL A 134 -3.16 -12.50 -3.90
N ILE A 135 -3.24 -12.02 -2.66
CA ILE A 135 -2.99 -12.83 -1.48
C ILE A 135 -4.26 -12.92 -0.65
N SER A 136 -4.69 -14.14 -0.34
CA SER A 136 -5.77 -14.43 0.60
C SER A 136 -5.26 -15.14 1.84
N ILE A 137 -6.05 -15.13 2.91
CA ILE A 137 -5.75 -15.79 4.17
C ILE A 137 -6.86 -16.78 4.47
N SER A 138 -6.52 -18.05 4.70
CA SER A 138 -7.48 -19.15 4.80
C SER A 138 -8.56 -18.96 5.87
N SER A 139 -8.23 -18.32 7.00
CA SER A 139 -9.14 -18.06 8.12
C SER A 139 -9.70 -16.65 8.17
N ASP A 140 -9.46 -15.83 7.16
CA ASP A 140 -10.02 -14.47 7.10
C ASP A 140 -11.52 -14.54 6.74
N TRP A 141 -12.36 -14.24 7.71
CA TRP A 141 -13.81 -14.21 7.54
C TRP A 141 -14.36 -12.81 7.34
N LEU A 142 -13.53 -11.77 7.55
CA LEU A 142 -13.86 -10.38 7.19
C LEU A 142 -13.73 -10.16 5.69
N TYR A 143 -12.62 -10.66 5.08
CA TYR A 143 -12.39 -10.72 3.64
C TYR A 143 -12.13 -12.16 3.21
N PRO A 144 -13.18 -12.96 3.06
CA PRO A 144 -13.04 -14.39 2.81
C PRO A 144 -12.26 -14.70 1.52
N PRO A 145 -11.51 -15.81 1.46
CA PRO A 145 -10.67 -16.17 0.31
C PRO A 145 -11.41 -16.19 -1.04
N TYR A 146 -12.73 -16.46 -1.07
CA TYR A 146 -13.49 -16.45 -2.32
C TYR A 146 -13.47 -15.10 -3.03
N GLN A 147 -13.44 -13.96 -2.30
CA GLN A 147 -13.38 -12.62 -2.89
C GLN A 147 -12.04 -12.39 -3.61
N SER A 148 -10.95 -12.88 -3.03
CA SER A 148 -9.62 -12.83 -3.66
C SER A 148 -9.54 -13.73 -4.88
N ARG A 149 -10.16 -14.93 -4.84
CA ARG A 149 -10.24 -15.83 -6.01
C ARG A 149 -11.04 -15.19 -7.14
N GLU A 150 -12.21 -14.63 -6.87
CA GLU A 150 -13.03 -13.93 -7.85
C GLU A 150 -12.25 -12.81 -8.55
N MET A 151 -11.46 -12.05 -7.78
CA MET A 151 -10.60 -11.00 -8.33
C MET A 151 -9.51 -11.59 -9.22
N ALA A 152 -8.82 -12.65 -8.78
CA ALA A 152 -7.77 -13.32 -9.56
C ALA A 152 -8.31 -13.94 -10.86
N GLU A 153 -9.48 -14.59 -10.81
CA GLU A 153 -10.17 -15.14 -11.99
C GLU A 153 -10.55 -14.03 -12.97
N SER A 154 -11.05 -12.90 -12.47
CA SER A 154 -11.42 -11.76 -13.30
C SER A 154 -10.21 -11.08 -13.96
N LEU A 155 -9.06 -11.03 -13.28
CA LEU A 155 -7.80 -10.59 -13.86
C LEU A 155 -7.31 -11.56 -14.94
N ALA A 156 -7.32 -12.86 -14.66
CA ALA A 156 -6.90 -13.89 -15.61
C ALA A 156 -7.77 -13.93 -16.86
N SER A 157 -9.08 -13.64 -16.76
CA SER A 157 -9.99 -13.57 -17.91
C SER A 157 -9.68 -12.44 -18.91
N ASN A 158 -8.83 -11.49 -18.51
CA ASN A 158 -8.28 -10.42 -19.36
C ASN A 158 -6.86 -10.70 -19.84
N ASP A 159 -6.39 -11.97 -19.76
CA ASP A 159 -5.02 -12.38 -20.12
C ASP A 159 -3.93 -11.62 -19.35
N LEU A 160 -4.24 -11.13 -18.14
CA LEU A 160 -3.28 -10.43 -17.30
C LEU A 160 -2.40 -11.43 -16.54
N ASP A 161 -1.14 -11.03 -16.32
CA ASP A 161 -0.19 -11.78 -15.49
C ASP A 161 -0.62 -11.67 -14.02
N VAL A 162 -1.27 -12.71 -13.50
CA VAL A 162 -1.78 -12.78 -12.15
C VAL A 162 -1.31 -14.03 -11.42
N SER A 163 -0.80 -13.84 -10.21
CA SER A 163 -0.53 -14.90 -9.25
C SER A 163 -1.50 -14.80 -8.09
N HIS A 164 -2.13 -15.92 -7.69
CA HIS A 164 -2.97 -16.00 -6.50
C HIS A 164 -2.33 -16.98 -5.50
N CYS A 165 -2.10 -16.50 -4.27
CA CYS A 165 -1.54 -17.28 -3.19
C CYS A 165 -2.47 -17.23 -1.97
N GLU A 166 -2.77 -18.38 -1.37
CA GLU A 166 -3.51 -18.47 -0.12
C GLU A 166 -2.56 -18.82 1.03
N ILE A 167 -2.41 -17.90 1.99
CA ILE A 167 -1.66 -18.12 3.22
C ILE A 167 -2.53 -18.94 4.17
N ARG A 168 -2.04 -20.11 4.57
CA ARG A 168 -2.69 -20.93 5.60
C ARG A 168 -2.30 -20.42 6.98
N SER A 169 -3.27 -19.85 7.67
CA SER A 169 -3.08 -19.28 9.00
C SER A 169 -4.39 -19.30 9.77
N ASN A 170 -4.31 -19.42 11.10
CA ASN A 170 -5.45 -19.35 12.01
C ASN A 170 -5.66 -17.95 12.60
N PHE A 171 -4.85 -16.95 12.22
CA PHE A 171 -4.89 -15.60 12.84
C PHE A 171 -5.99 -14.69 12.27
N GLY A 172 -6.83 -15.18 11.34
CA GLY A 172 -7.88 -14.36 10.73
C GLY A 172 -7.31 -13.23 9.86
N HIS A 173 -8.00 -12.12 9.84
CA HIS A 173 -7.59 -10.95 9.06
C HIS A 173 -6.19 -10.43 9.44
N ASP A 174 -5.83 -10.47 10.72
CA ASP A 174 -4.54 -9.97 11.21
C ASP A 174 -3.34 -10.83 10.77
N ALA A 175 -3.57 -11.99 10.15
CA ALA A 175 -2.49 -12.88 9.69
C ALA A 175 -1.50 -12.19 8.74
N PHE A 176 -1.92 -11.20 7.94
CA PHE A 176 -1.01 -10.48 7.05
C PHE A 176 0.09 -9.69 7.81
N LEU A 177 -0.14 -9.38 9.09
CA LEU A 177 0.83 -8.76 9.99
C LEU A 177 1.66 -9.79 10.75
N LEU A 178 1.08 -10.96 11.04
CA LEU A 178 1.65 -11.96 11.92
C LEU A 178 2.45 -13.02 11.16
N GLU A 179 2.03 -13.38 9.95
CA GLU A 179 2.67 -14.37 9.07
C GLU A 179 3.80 -13.77 8.23
N ALA A 180 4.67 -12.98 8.85
CA ALA A 180 5.75 -12.28 8.16
C ALA A 180 6.66 -13.20 7.33
N GLY A 181 6.87 -14.44 7.75
CA GLY A 181 7.67 -15.44 7.04
C GLY A 181 7.06 -15.82 5.69
N GLN A 182 5.79 -16.23 5.69
CA GLN A 182 5.04 -16.59 4.46
C GLN A 182 4.87 -15.38 3.54
N MET A 183 4.50 -14.22 4.10
CA MET A 183 4.38 -12.97 3.34
C MET A 183 5.68 -12.59 2.64
N ASN A 184 6.80 -12.59 3.36
CA ASN A 184 8.10 -12.27 2.80
C ASN A 184 8.53 -13.26 1.70
N TYR A 185 8.24 -14.55 1.88
CA TYR A 185 8.54 -15.55 0.86
C TYR A 185 7.76 -15.28 -0.43
N ILE A 186 6.44 -15.09 -0.35
CA ILE A 186 5.56 -14.83 -1.49
C ILE A 186 5.95 -13.53 -2.20
N LEU A 187 6.15 -12.45 -1.43
CA LEU A 187 6.55 -11.16 -1.99
C LEU A 187 7.92 -11.21 -2.66
N ASN A 188 8.90 -11.88 -2.05
CA ASN A 188 10.22 -12.01 -2.65
C ASN A 188 10.19 -12.83 -3.94
N ASP A 189 9.38 -13.91 -4.01
CA ASP A 189 9.23 -14.71 -5.21
C ASP A 189 8.57 -13.91 -6.34
N PHE A 190 7.48 -13.19 -6.03
CA PHE A 190 6.81 -12.31 -7.00
C PHE A 190 7.73 -11.23 -7.54
N LEU A 191 8.48 -10.54 -6.66
CA LEU A 191 9.42 -9.50 -7.04
C LEU A 191 10.64 -10.05 -7.81
N ALA A 192 11.05 -11.28 -7.54
CA ALA A 192 12.13 -11.93 -8.29
C ALA A 192 11.74 -12.27 -9.73
N ARG A 193 10.46 -12.52 -9.98
CA ARG A 193 9.89 -12.76 -11.32
C ARG A 193 9.57 -11.49 -12.09
N SER A 194 9.53 -10.35 -11.41
CA SER A 194 9.25 -9.05 -12.03
C SER A 194 10.56 -8.42 -12.49
N SER A 195 10.58 -7.97 -13.74
CA SER A 195 11.70 -7.26 -14.34
C SER A 195 11.61 -5.76 -14.12
N VAL A 196 12.72 -5.07 -14.33
CA VAL A 196 12.78 -3.60 -14.36
C VAL A 196 11.83 -3.04 -15.41
N GLY A 197 11.68 -3.71 -16.55
CA GLY A 197 10.76 -3.31 -17.62
C GLY A 197 9.29 -3.27 -17.23
N ASP A 198 8.91 -4.00 -16.17
CA ASP A 198 7.52 -4.01 -15.65
C ASP A 198 7.16 -2.74 -14.83
N VAL A 199 8.17 -2.00 -14.35
CA VAL A 199 7.99 -0.85 -13.43
C VAL A 199 8.68 0.43 -13.88
N MET A 200 9.53 0.37 -14.92
CA MET A 200 10.21 1.56 -15.43
C MET A 200 9.20 2.51 -16.09
N ASP A 201 9.47 3.80 -15.97
CA ASP A 201 8.84 4.81 -16.79
C ASP A 201 9.53 4.83 -18.15
N ARG A 202 8.78 4.64 -19.23
CA ARG A 202 9.27 4.66 -20.61
C ARG A 202 9.25 6.05 -21.23
N GLU A 203 8.47 6.98 -20.65
CA GLU A 203 8.40 8.37 -21.08
C GLU A 203 9.46 9.20 -20.36
N VAL A 204 10.74 8.97 -20.69
CA VAL A 204 11.87 9.59 -20.01
C VAL A 204 12.22 10.95 -20.63
N VAL A 205 12.23 11.97 -19.81
CA VAL A 205 12.78 13.27 -20.18
C VAL A 205 14.30 13.17 -20.14
N THR A 206 14.94 13.41 -21.29
CA THR A 206 16.41 13.39 -21.44
C THR A 206 16.92 14.77 -21.86
N ILE A 207 18.22 15.00 -21.70
CA ILE A 207 18.86 16.26 -22.10
C ILE A 207 20.18 15.99 -22.85
N GLY A 208 20.48 16.77 -23.86
CA GLY A 208 21.73 16.63 -24.61
C GLY A 208 22.95 17.16 -23.85
N LEU A 209 24.11 16.54 -24.04
CA LEU A 209 25.39 16.91 -23.40
C LEU A 209 25.78 18.38 -23.56
N GLY A 210 25.41 19.01 -24.69
CA GLY A 210 25.70 20.41 -24.97
C GLY A 210 24.80 21.45 -24.28
N ALA A 211 23.75 21.01 -23.58
CA ALA A 211 22.77 21.91 -22.95
C ALA A 211 23.36 22.64 -21.72
N SER A 212 22.64 23.68 -21.30
CA SER A 212 23.02 24.46 -20.11
C SER A 212 22.37 23.94 -18.84
N VAL A 213 22.86 24.37 -17.69
CA VAL A 213 22.25 24.12 -16.37
C VAL A 213 20.82 24.73 -16.30
N GLU A 214 20.60 25.87 -16.96
CA GLU A 214 19.29 26.50 -17.03
C GLU A 214 18.28 25.65 -17.82
N ASP A 215 18.71 25.04 -18.93
CA ASP A 215 17.88 24.13 -19.71
C ASP A 215 17.48 22.90 -18.89
N ALA A 216 18.41 22.34 -18.12
CA ALA A 216 18.14 21.23 -17.22
C ALA A 216 17.11 21.61 -16.14
N ALA A 217 17.29 22.76 -15.49
CA ALA A 217 16.35 23.27 -14.51
C ALA A 217 14.93 23.43 -15.08
N ARG A 218 14.84 23.99 -16.29
CA ARG A 218 13.56 24.17 -16.99
C ARG A 218 12.89 22.84 -17.33
N LEU A 219 13.64 21.89 -17.88
CA LEU A 219 13.13 20.56 -18.21
C LEU A 219 12.66 19.80 -16.97
N MET A 220 13.39 19.87 -15.85
CA MET A 220 12.99 19.27 -14.58
C MET A 220 11.67 19.85 -14.07
N MET A 221 11.49 21.18 -14.15
CA MET A 221 10.26 21.84 -13.72
C MET A 221 9.06 21.50 -14.61
N VAL A 222 9.23 21.49 -15.93
CA VAL A 222 8.14 21.22 -16.88
C VAL A 222 7.78 19.73 -16.89
N GLY A 223 8.78 18.86 -16.80
CA GLY A 223 8.58 17.41 -16.78
C GLY A 223 8.25 16.82 -15.39
N GLU A 224 8.25 17.67 -14.34
CA GLU A 224 8.06 17.24 -12.94
C GLU A 224 9.00 16.11 -12.52
N VAL A 225 10.25 16.14 -13.05
CA VAL A 225 11.27 15.12 -12.80
C VAL A 225 12.46 15.66 -12.01
N THR A 226 13.08 14.82 -11.21
CA THR A 226 14.24 15.17 -10.39
C THR A 226 15.56 14.62 -10.92
N HIS A 227 15.51 13.78 -11.97
CA HIS A 227 16.65 13.14 -12.59
C HIS A 227 16.54 13.29 -14.11
N LEU A 228 17.62 13.73 -14.77
CA LEU A 228 17.71 13.82 -16.22
C LEU A 228 18.91 13.02 -16.71
N PRO A 229 18.69 11.92 -17.45
CA PRO A 229 19.76 11.31 -18.23
C PRO A 229 20.30 12.28 -19.25
N VAL A 230 21.61 12.41 -19.30
CA VAL A 230 22.33 13.23 -20.29
C VAL A 230 22.77 12.35 -21.45
N ILE A 231 22.37 12.71 -22.67
CA ILE A 231 22.54 11.91 -23.87
C ILE A 231 23.64 12.51 -24.73
N ALA A 232 24.56 11.66 -25.21
CA ALA A 232 25.56 12.02 -26.19
C ALA A 232 24.97 12.17 -27.60
N GLU A 233 25.76 12.67 -28.58
CA GLU A 233 25.29 12.90 -29.96
C GLU A 233 24.91 11.59 -30.68
N ASP A 234 25.50 10.46 -30.29
CA ASP A 234 25.18 9.13 -30.83
C ASP A 234 23.93 8.48 -30.16
N GLY A 235 23.29 9.17 -29.21
CA GLY A 235 22.11 8.69 -28.52
C GLY A 235 22.39 7.82 -27.28
N THR A 236 23.66 7.61 -26.93
CA THR A 236 24.03 6.81 -25.74
C THR A 236 24.01 7.67 -24.47
N LEU A 237 23.93 7.01 -23.31
CA LEU A 237 23.97 7.66 -22.01
C LEU A 237 25.37 8.22 -21.72
N ALA A 238 25.51 9.55 -21.61
CA ALA A 238 26.77 10.23 -21.28
C ALA A 238 26.92 10.51 -19.78
N GLY A 239 25.81 10.66 -19.07
CA GLY A 239 25.79 10.99 -17.65
C GLY A 239 24.39 11.14 -17.10
N ILE A 240 24.28 11.59 -15.85
CA ILE A 240 23.01 11.94 -15.21
C ILE A 240 23.16 13.24 -14.41
N VAL A 241 22.13 14.06 -14.42
CA VAL A 241 22.02 15.28 -13.61
C VAL A 241 20.78 15.18 -12.73
N THR A 242 20.94 15.52 -11.47
CA THR A 242 19.85 15.58 -10.50
C THR A 242 19.44 17.02 -10.16
N ALA A 243 18.26 17.17 -9.57
CA ALA A 243 17.82 18.48 -9.05
C ALA A 243 18.80 19.05 -7.99
N TRP A 244 19.49 18.17 -7.26
CA TRP A 244 20.53 18.56 -6.32
C TRP A 244 21.76 19.14 -7.04
N ASP A 245 22.19 18.51 -8.15
CA ASP A 245 23.33 19.01 -8.95
C ASP A 245 23.01 20.39 -9.56
N VAL A 246 21.78 20.58 -10.04
CA VAL A 246 21.32 21.88 -10.53
C VAL A 246 21.34 22.93 -9.41
N SER A 247 20.88 22.59 -8.20
CA SER A 247 20.91 23.48 -7.06
C SER A 247 22.35 23.85 -6.65
N LYS A 248 23.26 22.87 -6.69
CA LYS A 248 24.69 23.07 -6.44
C LYS A 248 25.32 23.95 -7.51
N ALA A 249 24.94 23.76 -8.78
CA ALA A 249 25.46 24.57 -9.89
C ALA A 249 25.13 26.05 -9.73
N VAL A 250 23.93 26.39 -9.27
CA VAL A 250 23.53 27.77 -8.97
C VAL A 250 24.42 28.40 -7.92
N ALA A 251 24.70 27.67 -6.83
CA ALA A 251 25.56 28.14 -5.75
C ALA A 251 27.03 28.34 -6.19
N MET A 252 27.51 27.47 -7.08
CA MET A 252 28.89 27.47 -7.56
C MET A 252 29.09 28.26 -8.87
N LYS A 253 27.99 28.79 -9.44
CA LYS A 253 27.98 29.53 -10.72
C LYS A 253 28.44 28.71 -11.93
N TYR A 254 28.22 27.40 -11.91
CA TYR A 254 28.41 26.55 -13.08
C TYR A 254 27.29 26.77 -14.10
N THR A 255 27.60 26.70 -15.39
CA THR A 255 26.64 26.99 -16.46
C THR A 255 26.47 25.82 -17.42
N ARG A 256 27.38 24.86 -17.42
CA ARG A 256 27.39 23.71 -18.34
C ARG A 256 27.11 22.41 -17.61
N LEU A 257 26.36 21.51 -18.25
CA LEU A 257 26.01 20.22 -17.64
C LEU A 257 27.21 19.34 -17.34
N TRP A 258 28.21 19.33 -18.22
CA TRP A 258 29.42 18.54 -18.02
C TRP A 258 30.25 18.96 -16.80
N GLU A 259 30.01 20.13 -16.21
CA GLU A 259 30.68 20.59 -14.97
C GLU A 259 30.05 19.95 -13.72
N ILE A 260 28.79 19.47 -13.81
CA ILE A 260 28.00 19.05 -12.66
C ILE A 260 27.46 17.63 -12.75
N MET A 261 27.40 17.03 -13.95
CA MET A 261 26.82 15.72 -14.14
C MET A 261 27.70 14.61 -13.55
N THR A 262 27.04 13.54 -13.14
CA THR A 262 27.72 12.30 -12.79
C THR A 262 28.00 11.48 -14.06
N TYR A 263 29.27 11.21 -14.35
CA TYR A 263 29.71 10.46 -15.53
C TYR A 263 29.60 8.95 -15.36
N GLN A 264 29.95 8.42 -14.17
CA GLN A 264 29.85 7.00 -13.87
C GLN A 264 28.44 6.69 -13.33
N VAL A 265 27.51 6.58 -14.26
CA VAL A 265 26.10 6.36 -13.92
C VAL A 265 25.88 4.88 -13.62
N MET A 266 25.27 4.59 -12.48
CA MET A 266 24.71 3.27 -12.21
C MET A 266 23.49 3.05 -13.08
N THR A 267 23.51 2.02 -13.89
CA THR A 267 22.44 1.68 -14.84
C THR A 267 21.91 0.28 -14.60
N ILE A 268 20.84 -0.09 -15.27
CA ILE A 268 20.24 -1.42 -15.19
C ILE A 268 19.63 -1.78 -16.55
N LEU A 269 19.49 -3.08 -16.84
CA LEU A 269 18.84 -3.56 -18.04
C LEU A 269 17.33 -3.78 -17.82
N GLU A 270 16.56 -3.69 -18.89
CA GLU A 270 15.10 -3.89 -18.86
C GLU A 270 14.70 -5.26 -18.28
N GLY A 271 15.45 -6.32 -18.65
CA GLY A 271 15.22 -7.70 -18.21
C GLY A 271 15.73 -8.02 -16.80
N ASP A 272 16.48 -7.12 -16.17
CA ASP A 272 17.01 -7.34 -14.82
C ASP A 272 15.91 -7.44 -13.78
N PRO A 273 16.07 -8.27 -12.73
CA PRO A 273 15.11 -8.35 -11.64
C PRO A 273 14.97 -7.01 -10.89
N ILE A 274 13.75 -6.61 -10.54
CA ILE A 274 13.50 -5.39 -9.73
C ILE A 274 14.28 -5.40 -8.42
N LYS A 275 14.46 -6.57 -7.81
CA LYS A 275 15.27 -6.73 -6.61
C LYS A 275 16.72 -6.25 -6.78
N LEU A 276 17.28 -6.40 -7.98
CA LEU A 276 18.63 -5.91 -8.31
C LEU A 276 18.63 -4.37 -8.37
N ALA A 277 17.59 -3.76 -8.96
CA ALA A 277 17.42 -2.30 -8.97
C ALA A 277 17.35 -1.74 -7.56
N ALA A 278 16.46 -2.30 -6.73
CA ALA A 278 16.30 -1.88 -5.33
C ALA A 278 17.60 -2.04 -4.52
N LYS A 279 18.35 -3.13 -4.74
CA LYS A 279 19.66 -3.35 -4.10
C LYS A 279 20.68 -2.29 -4.53
N ARG A 280 20.82 -2.04 -5.84
CA ARG A 280 21.75 -1.00 -6.38
C ARG A 280 21.43 0.38 -5.81
N MET A 281 20.14 0.75 -5.77
CA MET A 281 19.71 2.03 -5.19
C MET A 281 20.10 2.14 -3.71
N LYS A 282 19.87 1.09 -2.93
CA LYS A 282 20.21 1.06 -1.49
C LYS A 282 21.72 1.10 -1.26
N ASP A 283 22.49 0.28 -1.98
CA ASP A 283 23.93 0.14 -1.78
C ASP A 283 24.71 1.41 -2.16
N HIS A 284 24.16 2.23 -3.06
CA HIS A 284 24.79 3.45 -3.58
C HIS A 284 24.08 4.75 -3.14
N ASP A 285 23.06 4.66 -2.29
CA ASP A 285 22.27 5.81 -1.80
C ASP A 285 21.71 6.68 -2.94
N ILE A 286 21.14 6.02 -3.96
CA ILE A 286 20.52 6.66 -5.12
C ILE A 286 19.05 6.27 -5.23
N SER A 287 18.24 7.16 -5.82
CA SER A 287 16.77 7.00 -5.91
C SER A 287 16.27 6.67 -7.31
N ALA A 288 17.15 6.65 -8.31
CA ALA A 288 16.80 6.35 -9.70
C ALA A 288 17.95 5.69 -10.45
N LEU A 289 17.61 4.83 -11.42
CA LEU A 289 18.55 4.18 -12.32
C LEU A 289 18.04 4.32 -13.76
N PRO A 290 18.85 4.84 -14.70
CA PRO A 290 18.55 4.72 -16.12
C PRO A 290 18.52 3.27 -16.55
N VAL A 291 17.52 2.89 -17.32
CA VAL A 291 17.38 1.58 -17.95
C VAL A 291 17.90 1.67 -19.36
N LEU A 292 18.87 0.83 -19.70
CA LEU A 292 19.52 0.83 -20.99
C LEU A 292 19.18 -0.41 -21.81
N ASP A 293 19.28 -0.27 -23.14
CA ASP A 293 19.39 -1.42 -24.03
C ASP A 293 20.85 -1.93 -24.12
N GLU A 294 21.06 -2.97 -24.94
CA GLU A 294 22.39 -3.56 -25.17
C GLU A 294 23.36 -2.61 -25.91
N GLU A 295 22.81 -1.58 -26.55
CA GLU A 295 23.57 -0.56 -27.30
C GLU A 295 23.90 0.67 -26.42
N GLY A 296 23.45 0.70 -25.17
CA GLY A 296 23.70 1.79 -24.22
C GLY A 296 22.75 2.98 -24.36
N LYS A 297 21.64 2.83 -25.09
CA LYS A 297 20.61 3.85 -25.22
C LYS A 297 19.61 3.75 -24.06
N VAL A 298 19.08 4.89 -23.65
CA VAL A 298 18.11 4.97 -22.55
C VAL A 298 16.72 4.53 -23.04
N LEU A 299 16.23 3.42 -22.48
CA LEU A 299 14.88 2.87 -22.71
C LEU A 299 13.86 3.42 -21.72
N GLY A 300 14.31 3.78 -20.52
CA GLY A 300 13.42 4.15 -19.42
C GLY A 300 14.20 4.61 -18.19
N MET A 301 13.43 4.87 -17.15
CA MET A 301 13.92 5.20 -15.79
C MET A 301 13.21 4.33 -14.78
N VAL A 302 13.94 3.68 -13.88
CA VAL A 302 13.32 3.06 -12.69
C VAL A 302 13.68 3.89 -11.46
N THR A 303 12.68 4.18 -10.64
CA THR A 303 12.83 5.01 -9.43
C THR A 303 12.43 4.23 -8.19
N SER A 304 12.93 4.65 -7.02
CA SER A 304 12.52 4.10 -5.73
C SER A 304 11.01 4.23 -5.49
N ASP A 305 10.40 5.33 -5.95
CA ASP A 305 8.96 5.56 -5.87
C ASP A 305 8.18 4.63 -6.81
N GLY A 306 8.69 4.39 -8.03
CA GLY A 306 8.12 3.41 -8.96
C GLY A 306 8.10 1.99 -8.36
N ILE A 307 9.21 1.56 -7.77
CA ILE A 307 9.30 0.28 -7.07
C ILE A 307 8.36 0.25 -5.84
N SER A 308 8.31 1.33 -5.06
CA SER A 308 7.44 1.43 -3.88
C SER A 308 5.96 1.35 -4.23
N ARG A 309 5.53 1.93 -5.36
CA ARG A 309 4.15 1.81 -5.86
C ARG A 309 3.78 0.37 -6.19
N LEU A 310 4.71 -0.41 -6.76
CA LEU A 310 4.49 -1.84 -7.03
C LEU A 310 4.24 -2.63 -5.74
N ILE A 311 4.94 -2.28 -4.66
CA ILE A 311 4.86 -2.98 -3.36
C ILE A 311 3.67 -2.47 -2.52
N GLY A 312 2.93 -1.46 -3.00
CA GLY A 312 1.80 -0.87 -2.27
C GLY A 312 2.18 -0.09 -1.01
N ILE A 313 3.46 0.30 -0.89
CA ILE A 313 3.93 1.18 0.18
C ILE A 313 3.78 2.63 -0.33
N CYS A 314 2.56 3.14 -0.30
CA CYS A 314 2.37 4.60 -0.37
C CYS A 314 2.86 5.21 0.95
N ARG A 315 3.79 6.15 0.86
CA ARG A 315 4.13 7.06 1.96
C ARG A 315 3.02 8.09 2.18
#